data_da9431284430e3c152b57fe6ab6e57cc
#
_entry.id   da9431284430e3c152b57fe6ab6e57cc
#
_cell.length_a   1.000
_cell.length_b   1.000
_cell.length_c   1.000
_cell.angle_alpha   90.00
_cell.angle_beta   90.00
_cell.angle_gamma   90.00
#
_symmetry.space_group_name_H-M   'P 1'
#
loop_
_entity.id
_entity.type
_entity.pdbx_description
1 polymer ?
#
loop_
_entity_poly.entity_id
_entity_poly.type
_entity_poly.pdbx_seq_one_letter_code
_entity_poly.pdbx_strand_id
1 'polypeptide(L)'
;MSPILLNEAFNNQLERIKTLLDSNSTDYHIIITPAYCYTSTYINNEDLLKLESIFRKDRIHDFSKHYITQDYNYFTDPGHFGLRAGYIMLSEIYNSAP
;
A
#
# COMPACT_ATOMS: atom_id res chain seq x y z
N MET A 1 -8.76 -12.48 -3.39
CA MET A 1 -7.44 -11.94 -3.76
C MET A 1 -7.56 -11.27 -5.13
N SER A 2 -6.97 -10.10 -5.26
CA SER A 2 -7.02 -9.35 -6.52
C SER A 2 -6.19 -10.03 -7.61
N PRO A 3 -6.52 -9.81 -8.89
CA PRO A 3 -5.65 -10.28 -9.96
C PRO A 3 -4.27 -9.64 -9.89
N ILE A 4 -3.31 -10.26 -10.57
CA ILE A 4 -1.95 -9.73 -10.63
C ILE A 4 -1.96 -8.43 -11.44
N LEU A 5 -1.47 -7.35 -10.85
CA LEU A 5 -1.42 -6.03 -11.48
C LEU A 5 -0.01 -5.64 -11.93
N LEU A 6 1.03 -6.17 -11.29
CA LEU A 6 2.40 -5.78 -11.56
C LEU A 6 2.99 -6.61 -12.69
N ASN A 7 2.64 -6.24 -13.92
CA ASN A 7 3.25 -6.81 -15.09
C ASN A 7 4.65 -6.21 -15.33
N GLU A 8 5.34 -6.68 -16.35
CA GLU A 8 6.72 -6.26 -16.64
C GLU A 8 6.85 -4.75 -16.85
N ALA A 9 5.93 -4.16 -17.60
CA ALA A 9 5.97 -2.72 -17.86
C ALA A 9 5.79 -1.91 -16.56
N PHE A 10 4.86 -2.34 -15.72
CA PHE A 10 4.62 -1.68 -14.44
C PHE A 10 5.81 -1.85 -13.50
N ASN A 11 6.40 -3.03 -13.46
CA ASN A 11 7.60 -3.28 -12.67
C ASN A 11 8.75 -2.39 -13.08
N ASN A 12 8.95 -2.18 -14.38
CA ASN A 12 10.01 -1.31 -14.87
C ASN A 12 9.80 0.14 -14.39
N GLN A 13 8.56 0.61 -14.36
CA GLN A 13 8.25 1.93 -13.83
C GLN A 13 8.55 2.03 -12.34
N LEU A 14 8.20 1.02 -11.56
CA LEU A 14 8.48 0.99 -10.12
C LEU A 14 9.98 0.99 -9.86
N GLU A 15 10.75 0.23 -10.63
CA GLU A 15 12.21 0.22 -10.49
C GLU A 15 12.82 1.57 -10.82
N ARG A 16 12.29 2.29 -11.80
CA ARG A 16 12.73 3.65 -12.12
C ARG A 16 12.44 4.61 -10.98
N ILE A 17 11.27 4.50 -10.36
CA ILE A 17 10.91 5.29 -9.17
C ILE A 17 11.89 5.00 -8.05
N LYS A 18 12.19 3.72 -7.78
CA LYS A 18 13.14 3.33 -6.75
C LYS A 18 14.53 3.93 -6.99
N THR A 19 14.97 3.89 -8.25
CA THR A 19 16.26 4.47 -8.63
C THR A 19 16.29 5.97 -8.32
N LEU A 20 15.22 6.69 -8.64
CA LEU A 20 15.15 8.13 -8.34
C LEU A 20 15.19 8.39 -6.83
N LEU A 21 14.45 7.61 -6.06
CA LEU A 21 14.43 7.76 -4.61
C LEU A 21 15.82 7.53 -4.01
N ASP A 22 16.50 6.48 -4.45
CA ASP A 22 17.84 6.16 -3.98
C ASP A 22 18.86 7.22 -4.40
N SER A 23 18.78 7.72 -5.64
CA SER A 23 19.68 8.73 -6.16
C SER A 23 19.61 10.03 -5.38
N ASN A 24 18.45 10.35 -4.83
CA ASN A 24 18.21 11.58 -4.08
C ASN A 24 18.25 11.35 -2.57
N SER A 25 18.60 10.15 -2.12
CA SER A 25 18.61 9.76 -0.71
C SER A 25 17.28 10.07 -0.02
N THR A 26 16.19 9.88 -0.74
CA THR A 26 14.85 10.18 -0.25
C THR A 26 14.36 9.07 0.67
N ASP A 27 13.89 9.44 1.86
CA ASP A 27 13.15 8.52 2.71
C ASP A 27 11.74 8.35 2.13
N TYR A 28 11.18 7.12 2.23
CA TYR A 28 9.91 6.84 1.60
C TYR A 28 9.12 5.79 2.36
N HIS A 29 7.81 5.79 2.11
CA HIS A 29 6.89 4.75 2.56
C HIS A 29 6.01 4.35 1.38
N ILE A 30 5.83 3.05 1.18
CA ILE A 30 4.93 2.50 0.18
C ILE A 30 3.67 2.05 0.91
N ILE A 31 2.54 2.60 0.52
CA ILE A 31 1.27 2.31 1.19
C ILE A 31 0.35 1.58 0.23
N ILE A 32 -0.05 0.36 0.61
CA ILE A 32 -1.09 -0.38 -0.10
C ILE A 32 -2.40 0.01 0.58
N THR A 33 -3.21 0.79 -0.12
CA THR A 33 -4.39 1.40 0.46
C THR A 33 -5.51 0.39 0.66
N PRO A 34 -6.35 0.58 1.69
CA PRO A 34 -7.49 -0.28 1.93
C PRO A 34 -8.64 0.05 0.98
N ALA A 35 -9.50 -0.95 0.72
CA ALA A 35 -10.80 -0.74 0.10
C ALA A 35 -11.84 -1.50 0.92
N TYR A 36 -13.11 -1.10 0.80
CA TYR A 36 -14.17 -1.75 1.56
C TYR A 36 -14.27 -3.22 1.18
N CYS A 37 -14.33 -4.10 2.17
CA CYS A 37 -14.16 -5.56 1.98
C CYS A 37 -15.14 -6.20 1.00
N TYR A 38 -16.32 -5.62 0.81
CA TYR A 38 -17.32 -6.18 -0.12
C TYR A 38 -17.10 -5.76 -1.57
N THR A 39 -16.14 -4.89 -1.84
CA THR A 39 -15.89 -4.39 -3.20
C THR A 39 -14.50 -4.68 -3.71
N SER A 40 -13.60 -5.04 -2.81
CA SER A 40 -12.22 -5.31 -3.17
C SER A 40 -11.68 -6.44 -2.32
N THR A 41 -10.57 -6.95 -2.75
CA THR A 41 -9.88 -8.03 -2.08
C THR A 41 -8.48 -7.57 -1.65
N TYR A 42 -7.73 -8.47 -1.08
CA TYR A 42 -6.36 -8.20 -0.67
C TYR A 42 -5.46 -8.06 -1.90
N ILE A 43 -4.33 -7.40 -1.70
CA ILE A 43 -3.29 -7.42 -2.72
C ILE A 43 -2.91 -8.87 -3.06
N ASN A 44 -2.62 -9.13 -4.33
CA ASN A 44 -2.13 -10.43 -4.75
C ASN A 44 -0.74 -10.69 -4.13
N ASN A 45 -0.53 -11.91 -3.62
CA ASN A 45 0.74 -12.24 -2.97
C ASN A 45 1.94 -12.11 -3.91
N GLU A 46 1.76 -12.40 -5.19
CA GLU A 46 2.85 -12.22 -6.16
C GLU A 46 3.20 -10.74 -6.33
N ASP A 47 2.20 -9.87 -6.35
CA ASP A 47 2.43 -8.43 -6.42
C ASP A 47 3.14 -7.92 -5.16
N LEU A 48 2.75 -8.41 -3.99
CA LEU A 48 3.40 -8.04 -2.74
C LEU A 48 4.87 -8.46 -2.75
N LEU A 49 5.16 -9.67 -3.19
CA LEU A 49 6.54 -10.16 -3.30
C LEU A 49 7.37 -9.32 -4.27
N LYS A 50 6.77 -8.89 -5.38
CA LYS A 50 7.45 -8.01 -6.33
C LYS A 50 7.77 -6.65 -5.71
N LEU A 51 6.83 -6.07 -4.97
CA LEU A 51 7.09 -4.83 -4.25
C LEU A 51 8.23 -5.00 -3.25
N GLU A 52 8.24 -6.10 -2.51
CA GLU A 52 9.29 -6.39 -1.54
C GLU A 52 10.65 -6.62 -2.19
N SER A 53 10.68 -7.02 -3.45
CA SER A 53 11.94 -7.19 -4.20
C SER A 53 12.49 -5.88 -4.74
N ILE A 54 11.64 -4.87 -4.91
CA ILE A 54 12.02 -3.55 -5.45
C ILE A 54 12.30 -2.56 -4.34
N PHE A 55 11.40 -2.48 -3.35
CA PHE A 55 11.46 -1.53 -2.25
C PHE A 55 11.86 -2.23 -0.96
N ARG A 56 12.35 -1.46 0.01
CA ARG A 56 12.67 -2.02 1.32
C ARG A 56 11.40 -2.54 1.99
N LYS A 57 11.47 -3.77 2.48
CA LYS A 57 10.32 -4.42 3.10
C LYS A 57 9.79 -3.65 4.32
N ASP A 58 10.70 -3.05 5.09
CA ASP A 58 10.32 -2.28 6.27
C ASP A 58 9.64 -0.95 5.93
N ARG A 59 9.60 -0.58 4.63
CA ARG A 59 8.93 0.62 4.15
C ARG A 59 7.61 0.32 3.43
N ILE A 60 7.22 -0.94 3.34
CA ILE A 60 5.97 -1.34 2.69
C ILE A 60 4.92 -1.57 3.78
N HIS A 61 3.79 -0.86 3.65
CA HIS A 61 2.69 -0.91 4.63
C HIS A 61 1.43 -1.39 3.92
N ASP A 62 1.03 -2.62 4.21
CA ASP A 62 -0.15 -3.24 3.59
C ASP A 62 -1.37 -3.04 4.50
N PHE A 63 -2.28 -2.16 4.09
CA PHE A 63 -3.54 -1.94 4.77
C PHE A 63 -4.71 -2.65 4.10
N SER A 64 -4.47 -3.49 3.10
CA SER A 64 -5.54 -4.17 2.38
C SER A 64 -6.29 -5.19 3.25
N LYS A 65 -5.68 -5.62 4.36
CA LYS A 65 -6.29 -6.55 5.33
C LYS A 65 -6.57 -5.88 6.68
N HIS A 66 -6.42 -4.59 6.76
CA HIS A 66 -6.59 -3.84 8.00
C HIS A 66 -8.05 -3.86 8.45
N TYR A 67 -8.30 -3.72 9.77
CA TYR A 67 -9.67 -3.74 10.31
C TYR A 67 -10.56 -2.66 9.70
N ILE A 68 -9.98 -1.54 9.27
CA ILE A 68 -10.76 -0.45 8.67
C ILE A 68 -11.49 -0.90 7.40
N THR A 69 -11.04 -1.96 6.73
CA THR A 69 -11.71 -2.49 5.54
C THR A 69 -13.08 -3.08 5.84
N GLN A 70 -13.36 -3.39 7.10
CA GLN A 70 -14.60 -4.03 7.53
C GLN A 70 -15.70 -3.04 7.89
N ASP A 71 -15.40 -1.74 7.96
CA ASP A 71 -16.35 -0.72 8.38
C ASP A 71 -16.49 0.35 7.30
N TYR A 72 -17.68 0.41 6.70
CA TYR A 72 -17.98 1.37 5.64
C TYR A 72 -17.78 2.83 6.08
N ASN A 73 -17.88 3.11 7.37
CA ASN A 73 -17.72 4.47 7.90
C ASN A 73 -16.32 5.03 7.69
N TYR A 74 -15.32 4.19 7.38
CA TYR A 74 -13.97 4.65 7.05
C TYR A 74 -13.82 5.05 5.59
N PHE A 75 -14.88 4.95 4.78
CA PHE A 75 -14.81 5.17 3.34
C PHE A 75 -15.77 6.27 2.90
N THR A 76 -15.37 7.01 1.87
CA THR A 76 -16.24 7.99 1.21
C THR A 76 -17.09 7.28 0.17
N ASP A 77 -16.54 6.28 -0.49
CA ASP A 77 -17.22 5.29 -1.32
C ASP A 77 -16.44 3.99 -1.23
N PRO A 78 -16.96 2.87 -1.77
CA PRO A 78 -16.33 1.56 -1.55
C PRO A 78 -14.86 1.46 -1.98
N GLY A 79 -14.44 2.24 -2.95
CA GLY A 79 -13.07 2.20 -3.45
C GLY A 79 -12.14 3.26 -2.86
N HIS A 80 -12.67 4.18 -2.04
CA HIS A 80 -11.90 5.34 -1.57
C HIS A 80 -12.03 5.52 -0.07
N PHE A 81 -10.93 5.40 0.65
CA PHE A 81 -10.93 5.63 2.09
C PHE A 81 -11.10 7.11 2.40
N GLY A 82 -11.70 7.39 3.57
CA GLY A 82 -11.91 8.75 4.05
C GLY A 82 -10.80 9.24 4.95
N LEU A 83 -10.99 10.45 5.47
CA LEU A 83 -10.00 11.14 6.29
C LEU A 83 -9.62 10.35 7.56
N ARG A 84 -10.61 9.75 8.22
CA ARG A 84 -10.35 9.00 9.47
C ARG A 84 -9.45 7.79 9.22
N ALA A 85 -9.67 7.06 8.11
CA ALA A 85 -8.81 5.94 7.75
C ALA A 85 -7.40 6.41 7.43
N GLY A 86 -7.26 7.51 6.70
CA GLY A 86 -5.95 8.09 6.42
C GLY A 86 -5.21 8.46 7.70
N TYR A 87 -5.89 9.04 8.67
CA TYR A 87 -5.29 9.38 9.96
C TYR A 87 -4.79 8.13 10.70
N ILE A 88 -5.60 7.06 10.70
CA ILE A 88 -5.22 5.80 11.34
C ILE A 88 -3.96 5.22 10.69
N MET A 89 -3.93 5.18 9.35
CA MET A 89 -2.80 4.64 8.62
C MET A 89 -1.52 5.41 8.91
N LEU A 90 -1.57 6.73 8.84
CA LEU A 90 -0.40 7.56 9.12
C LEU A 90 0.06 7.42 10.56
N SER A 91 -0.87 7.33 11.50
CA SER A 91 -0.53 7.13 12.91
C SER A 91 0.20 5.82 13.13
N GLU A 92 -0.24 4.74 12.47
CA GLU A 92 0.43 3.45 12.60
C GLU A 92 1.83 3.47 11.98
N ILE A 93 2.00 4.16 10.85
CA ILE A 93 3.29 4.24 10.18
C ILE A 93 4.30 5.03 11.03
N TYR A 94 3.90 6.17 11.57
CA TYR A 94 4.83 7.10 12.22
C TYR A 94 4.89 6.95 13.74
N ASN A 95 3.91 6.31 14.36
CA ASN A 95 3.89 6.12 15.82
C ASN A 95 4.21 4.70 16.25
N SER A 96 4.31 3.74 15.33
CA SER A 96 4.58 2.34 15.65
C SER A 96 6.07 2.05 15.87
N ALA A 97 6.94 2.95 15.44
CA ALA A 97 8.38 2.76 15.59
C ALA A 97 8.80 2.93 17.04
N PRO A 98 9.76 2.15 17.53
CA PRO A 98 10.30 2.33 18.87
C PRO A 98 11.07 3.64 19.01
#